data_69802b3b9737eb2824dfd3119cdf46a1
#
_entry.id   69802b3b9737eb2824dfd3119cdf46a1
#
_cell.length_a   1.000
_cell.length_b   1.000
_cell.length_c   1.000
_cell.angle_alpha   90.00
_cell.angle_beta   90.00
_cell.angle_gamma   90.00
#
_symmetry.space_group_name_H-M   'P 1'
#
loop_
_entity.id
_entity.type
_entity.pdbx_description
1 polymer ?
#
loop_
_entity_poly.entity_id
_entity_poly.type
_entity_poly.pdbx_seq_one_letter_code
_entity_poly.pdbx_strand_id
1 'polypeptide(L)'
;MREVHPDHVVYTTRDPDTGKVIEHSIPANFVLWSTGIAMNPFTSRVSNLLPNQVHKKAIEVDAHLRVKGAPLGDVYAIGDCATVSMAI
;
A
#
# COMPACT_ATOMS: atom_id res chain seq x y z
N MET A 1 -9.18 -0.31 -13.27
CA MET A 1 -9.03 -1.36 -14.30
C MET A 1 -9.74 -2.63 -13.82
N ARG A 2 -10.44 -3.30 -14.69
CA ARG A 2 -11.28 -4.44 -14.33
C ARG A 2 -10.75 -5.76 -14.88
N GLU A 3 -10.34 -5.77 -16.16
CA GLU A 3 -9.86 -6.96 -16.84
C GLU A 3 -8.75 -6.63 -17.81
N VAL A 4 -7.77 -7.52 -17.93
CA VAL A 4 -6.71 -7.43 -18.92
C VAL A 4 -6.86 -8.62 -19.86
N HIS A 5 -6.99 -8.35 -21.15
CA HIS A 5 -7.08 -9.35 -22.21
C HIS A 5 -5.84 -9.24 -23.12
N PRO A 6 -5.55 -10.24 -23.98
CA PRO A 6 -4.37 -10.19 -24.84
C PRO A 6 -4.34 -9.00 -25.80
N ASP A 7 -5.48 -8.47 -26.21
CA ASP A 7 -5.61 -7.42 -27.22
C ASP A 7 -6.29 -6.16 -26.73
N HIS A 8 -6.83 -6.15 -25.49
CA HIS A 8 -7.52 -4.98 -24.94
C HIS A 8 -7.53 -4.99 -23.42
N VAL A 9 -7.80 -3.83 -22.85
CA VAL A 9 -7.97 -3.64 -21.41
C VAL A 9 -9.35 -3.05 -21.15
N VAL A 10 -10.06 -3.63 -20.18
CA VAL A 10 -11.36 -3.13 -19.73
C VAL A 10 -11.19 -2.36 -18.43
N TYR A 11 -11.69 -1.14 -18.38
CA TYR A 11 -11.69 -0.32 -17.18
C TYR A 11 -13.04 0.31 -16.93
N THR A 12 -13.28 0.74 -15.72
CA THR A 12 -14.53 1.38 -15.32
C THR A 12 -14.28 2.79 -14.81
N THR A 13 -15.21 3.69 -15.11
CA THR A 13 -15.23 5.03 -14.53
C THR A 13 -16.55 5.25 -13.81
N ARG A 14 -16.54 6.13 -12.82
CA ARG A 14 -17.75 6.50 -12.09
C ARG A 14 -18.14 7.93 -12.47
N ASP A 15 -19.39 8.11 -12.88
CA ASP A 15 -19.92 9.43 -13.12
C ASP A 15 -20.07 10.19 -11.79
N PRO A 16 -19.41 11.35 -11.62
CA PRO A 16 -19.48 12.10 -10.37
C PRO A 16 -20.87 12.67 -10.06
N ASP A 17 -21.70 12.87 -11.08
CA ASP A 17 -23.03 13.45 -10.93
C ASP A 17 -24.08 12.40 -10.54
N THR A 18 -24.03 11.22 -11.13
CA THR A 18 -25.03 10.16 -10.95
C THR A 18 -24.52 8.98 -10.12
N GLY A 19 -23.19 8.86 -9.93
CA GLY A 19 -22.57 7.71 -9.28
C GLY A 19 -22.62 6.44 -10.11
N LYS A 20 -23.06 6.52 -11.36
CA LYS A 20 -23.18 5.38 -12.26
C LYS A 20 -21.81 4.91 -12.74
N VAL A 21 -21.57 3.60 -12.72
CA VAL A 21 -20.34 2.99 -13.22
C VAL A 21 -20.49 2.73 -14.71
N ILE A 22 -19.52 3.21 -15.50
CA ILE A 22 -19.46 3.03 -16.95
C ILE A 22 -18.24 2.17 -17.28
N GLU A 23 -18.46 1.12 -18.08
CA GLU A 23 -17.39 0.24 -18.54
C GLU A 23 -16.84 0.71 -19.86
N HIS A 24 -15.49 0.72 -19.97
CA HIS A 24 -14.78 1.15 -21.17
C HIS A 24 -13.78 0.06 -21.59
N SER A 25 -13.48 0.02 -22.88
CA SER A 25 -12.47 -0.87 -23.43
C SER A 25 -11.47 -0.08 -24.27
N ILE A 26 -10.16 -0.36 -24.09
CA ILE A 26 -9.09 0.25 -24.86
C ILE A 26 -8.29 -0.87 -25.54
N PRO A 27 -8.03 -0.80 -26.86
CA PRO A 27 -7.09 -1.71 -27.50
C PRO A 27 -5.69 -1.54 -26.93
N ALA A 28 -5.07 -2.63 -26.52
CA ALA A 28 -3.73 -2.61 -25.95
C ALA A 28 -3.04 -3.97 -26.15
N ASN A 29 -1.77 -3.94 -26.53
CA ASN A 29 -0.93 -5.13 -26.68
C ASN A 29 0.08 -5.27 -25.54
N PHE A 30 0.28 -4.21 -24.76
CA PHE A 30 1.25 -4.18 -23.67
C PHE A 30 0.65 -3.45 -22.47
N VAL A 31 0.78 -4.04 -21.31
CA VAL A 31 0.31 -3.44 -20.06
C VAL A 31 1.46 -3.42 -19.06
N LEU A 32 1.81 -2.22 -18.57
CA LEU A 32 2.75 -2.05 -17.48
C LEU A 32 1.95 -1.85 -16.18
N TRP A 33 2.05 -2.82 -15.28
CA TRP A 33 1.40 -2.75 -13.98
C TRP A 33 2.31 -2.04 -12.99
N SER A 34 2.00 -0.80 -12.66
CA SER A 34 2.82 0.05 -11.81
C SER A 34 1.96 0.75 -10.75
N THR A 35 1.19 -0.03 -10.01
CA THR A 35 0.21 0.48 -9.05
C THR A 35 0.76 0.68 -7.63
N GLY A 36 2.08 0.45 -7.44
CA GLY A 36 2.72 0.53 -6.14
C GLY A 36 3.04 -0.84 -5.55
N ILE A 37 3.38 -0.87 -4.30
CA ILE A 37 3.78 -2.09 -3.59
C ILE A 37 2.82 -2.39 -2.44
N ALA A 38 2.65 -3.68 -2.18
CA ALA A 38 1.87 -4.15 -1.05
C ALA A 38 2.80 -4.51 0.12
N MET A 39 2.29 -4.39 1.34
CA MET A 39 3.02 -4.79 2.53
C MET A 39 3.24 -6.31 2.53
N ASN A 40 4.46 -6.74 2.82
CA ASN A 40 4.78 -8.16 2.99
C ASN A 40 3.95 -8.74 4.14
N PRO A 41 3.42 -9.98 4.03
CA PRO A 41 2.62 -10.58 5.09
C PRO A 41 3.30 -10.65 6.46
N PHE A 42 4.61 -10.88 6.51
CA PHE A 42 5.37 -10.84 7.76
C PHE A 42 5.36 -9.44 8.38
N THR A 43 5.59 -8.40 7.59
CA THR A 43 5.54 -7.01 8.03
C THR A 43 4.16 -6.64 8.57
N SER A 44 3.10 -7.07 7.89
CA SER A 44 1.73 -6.85 8.34
C SER A 44 1.46 -7.51 9.68
N ARG A 45 1.93 -8.74 9.89
CA ARG A 45 1.79 -9.43 11.17
C ARG A 45 2.53 -8.72 12.31
N VAL A 46 3.73 -8.26 12.07
CA VAL A 46 4.50 -7.49 13.06
C VAL A 46 3.77 -6.20 13.42
N SER A 47 3.28 -5.47 12.43
CA SER A 47 2.53 -4.24 12.66
C SER A 47 1.28 -4.47 13.51
N ASN A 48 0.55 -5.55 13.25
CA ASN A 48 -0.67 -5.87 13.98
C ASN A 48 -0.43 -6.31 15.43
N LEU A 49 0.75 -6.86 15.72
CA LEU A 49 1.12 -7.31 17.07
C LEU A 49 1.57 -6.18 17.99
N LEU A 50 1.94 -5.03 17.43
CA LEU A 50 2.53 -3.93 18.19
C LEU A 50 1.51 -2.84 18.47
N PRO A 51 1.50 -2.25 19.69
CA PRO A 51 0.71 -1.05 19.97
C PRO A 51 1.32 0.18 19.28
N ASN A 52 0.51 1.21 19.11
CA ASN A 52 0.93 2.50 18.56
C ASN A 52 1.34 2.48 17.08
N GLN A 53 1.05 1.39 16.36
CA GLN A 53 1.25 1.30 14.92
C GLN A 53 -0.03 1.70 14.21
N VAL A 54 -0.10 2.94 13.73
CA VAL A 54 -1.29 3.47 13.05
C VAL A 54 -1.17 3.48 11.53
N HIS A 55 0.04 3.42 11.01
CA HIS A 55 0.27 3.36 9.57
C HIS A 55 0.00 1.94 9.05
N LYS A 56 -0.80 1.81 7.98
CA LYS A 56 -1.26 0.50 7.50
C LYS A 56 -0.41 -0.10 6.37
N LYS A 57 0.54 0.66 5.83
CA LYS A 57 1.36 0.25 4.69
C LYS A 57 2.83 0.06 5.03
N ALA A 58 3.26 0.47 6.21
CA ALA A 58 4.64 0.36 6.67
C ALA A 58 4.69 0.34 8.20
N ILE A 59 5.80 -0.14 8.75
CA ILE A 59 6.05 -0.12 10.20
C ILE A 59 6.55 1.26 10.60
N GLU A 60 5.92 1.88 11.58
CA GLU A 60 6.36 3.16 12.10
C GLU A 60 7.57 3.00 13.02
N VAL A 61 8.57 3.83 12.80
CA VAL A 61 9.79 3.89 13.60
C VAL A 61 10.03 5.32 14.10
N ASP A 62 10.85 5.46 15.14
CA ASP A 62 11.29 6.77 15.63
C ASP A 62 12.49 7.30 14.83
N ALA A 63 13.04 8.44 15.24
CA ALA A 63 14.18 9.05 14.55
C ALA A 63 15.46 8.21 14.61
N HIS A 64 15.51 7.21 15.50
CA HIS A 64 16.61 6.27 15.64
C HIS A 64 16.32 4.93 14.96
N LEU A 65 15.26 4.84 14.15
CA LEU A 65 14.82 3.65 13.42
C LEU A 65 14.33 2.51 14.31
N ARG A 66 14.04 2.79 15.57
CA ARG A 66 13.47 1.80 16.49
C ARG A 66 11.96 1.69 16.24
N VAL A 67 11.48 0.44 16.20
CA VAL A 67 10.06 0.16 15.97
C VAL A 67 9.23 0.67 17.15
N LYS A 68 8.21 1.46 16.84
CA LYS A 68 7.27 1.97 17.85
C LYS A 68 6.46 0.83 18.43
N GLY A 69 6.34 0.81 19.74
CA GLY A 69 5.58 -0.21 20.48
C GLY A 69 6.41 -1.41 20.93
N ALA A 70 7.65 -1.56 20.48
CA ALA A 70 8.54 -2.59 20.98
C ALA A 70 9.00 -2.22 22.40
N PRO A 71 8.72 -3.05 23.42
CA PRO A 71 8.88 -2.64 24.82
C PRO A 71 10.33 -2.39 25.25
N LEU A 72 11.29 -3.07 24.65
CA LEU A 72 12.70 -2.95 25.02
C LEU A 72 13.48 -1.98 24.13
N GLY A 73 12.88 -1.47 23.06
CA GLY A 73 13.56 -0.60 22.13
C GLY A 73 14.71 -1.26 21.37
N ASP A 74 14.68 -2.58 21.25
CA ASP A 74 15.73 -3.40 20.64
C ASP A 74 15.37 -3.93 19.26
N VAL A 75 14.24 -3.49 18.69
CA VAL A 75 13.79 -3.89 17.37
C VAL A 75 13.86 -2.67 16.44
N TYR A 76 14.45 -2.88 15.28
CA TYR A 76 14.67 -1.84 14.27
C TYR A 76 13.98 -2.23 12.96
N ALA A 77 13.56 -1.24 12.19
CA ALA A 77 13.06 -1.45 10.84
C ALA A 77 13.68 -0.43 9.89
N ILE A 78 14.10 -0.89 8.73
CA ILE A 78 14.72 -0.06 7.70
C ILE A 78 14.21 -0.49 6.33
N GLY A 79 14.34 0.41 5.35
CA GLY A 79 13.94 0.14 3.96
C GLY A 79 12.48 0.47 3.71
N ASP A 80 11.94 -0.10 2.64
CA ASP A 80 10.57 0.21 2.18
C ASP A 80 9.49 -0.25 3.16
N CYS A 81 9.80 -1.18 4.05
CA CYS A 81 8.84 -1.65 5.06
C CYS A 81 8.70 -0.69 6.25
N ALA A 82 9.52 0.35 6.34
CA ALA A 82 9.57 1.25 7.47
C ALA A 82 9.21 2.69 7.07
N THR A 83 8.59 3.42 7.99
CA THR A 83 8.32 4.86 7.83
C THR A 83 8.65 5.57 9.14
N VAL A 84 9.37 6.69 9.02
CA VAL A 84 9.71 7.51 10.19
C VAL A 84 8.52 8.38 10.54
N SER A 85 8.03 8.23 11.76
CA SER A 85 7.02 9.13 12.28
C SER A 85 7.72 10.36 12.86
N MET A 86 7.65 11.43 12.13
CA MET A 86 8.15 12.73 12.61
C MET A 86 7.03 13.50 13.25
N ALA A 87 7.18 13.80 14.53
CA ALA A 87 6.36 14.79 15.18
C ALA A 87 6.86 16.18 14.73
N ILE A 88 6.03 16.85 13.99
CA ILE A 88 6.28 18.24 13.61
C ILE A 88 5.66 19.16 14.65
#